data_630989eed93e20811252552376e84ab2
#
_entry.id   630989eed93e20811252552376e84ab2
#
_cell.length_a   1.000
_cell.length_b   1.000
_cell.length_c   1.000
_cell.angle_alpha   90.00
_cell.angle_beta   90.00
_cell.angle_gamma   90.00
#
_symmetry.space_group_name_H-M   'P 1'
#
loop_
_entity.id
_entity.type
_entity.pdbx_description
1 polymer ?
#
loop_
_entity_poly.entity_id
_entity_poly.type
_entity_poly.pdbx_seq_one_letter_code
_entity_poly.pdbx_strand_id
1 'polypeptide(L)'
;MKNQKEVKGDQWEVVEFPAILPSNKPVWPEYWNQEELEKVKTTLPVGKWNAQWMQSPTSEEGALIKREWWRKWEEDSPPDLHYVIQSYDTAFMKKETADFSAITTWGVFYPEEGKPANLILLDCVKERYEFPELRRVALDQYKYWKPEMVIIEAKASGLPLTYELRQMDIPVQTFTPSKG
;
A
#
# COMPACT_ATOMS: atom_id res chain seq x y z
N MET A 1 12.78 7.18 14.19
CA MET A 1 13.94 8.03 13.87
C MET A 1 15.21 7.65 14.64
N LYS A 2 15.60 6.37 14.74
CA LYS A 2 16.82 5.94 15.45
C LYS A 2 17.88 5.24 14.58
N ASN A 3 17.69 5.10 13.27
CA ASN A 3 18.61 4.31 12.41
C ASN A 3 19.37 5.11 11.34
N GLN A 4 19.41 6.45 11.39
CA GLN A 4 20.20 7.26 10.44
C GLN A 4 21.59 7.67 10.97
N LYS A 5 22.00 7.21 12.15
CA LYS A 5 23.30 7.60 12.74
C LYS A 5 24.52 6.78 12.28
N GLU A 6 24.35 5.76 11.46
CA GLU A 6 25.48 4.87 11.05
C GLU A 6 25.88 4.95 9.58
N VAL A 7 25.20 5.75 8.76
CA VAL A 7 25.63 5.99 7.36
C VAL A 7 26.36 7.32 7.33
N LYS A 8 27.64 7.32 6.87
CA LYS A 8 28.41 8.54 6.56
C LYS A 8 27.76 9.21 5.33
N GLY A 9 26.65 9.89 5.54
CA GLY A 9 26.00 10.76 4.57
C GLY A 9 26.07 12.19 5.05
N ASP A 10 25.77 13.14 4.15
CA ASP A 10 25.72 14.55 4.45
C ASP A 10 24.80 14.82 5.63
N GLN A 11 25.22 15.67 6.56
CA GLN A 11 24.36 16.10 7.66
C GLN A 11 23.40 17.18 7.13
N TRP A 12 22.11 16.85 7.12
CA TRP A 12 21.05 17.76 6.73
C TRP A 12 20.49 18.46 7.98
N GLU A 13 20.40 19.79 7.89
CA GLU A 13 19.61 20.57 8.84
C GLU A 13 18.18 20.62 8.32
N VAL A 14 17.23 20.09 9.11
CA VAL A 14 15.81 20.11 8.77
C VAL A 14 15.17 21.33 9.43
N VAL A 15 14.67 22.25 8.61
CA VAL A 15 13.94 23.44 9.06
C VAL A 15 12.48 23.27 8.68
N GLU A 16 11.59 23.35 9.67
CA GLU A 16 10.15 23.19 9.50
C GLU A 16 9.40 24.49 9.79
N PHE A 17 8.48 24.86 8.90
CA PHE A 17 7.59 26.02 9.06
C PHE A 17 6.13 25.57 8.93
N PRO A 18 5.55 24.89 9.94
CA PRO A 18 4.15 24.49 9.90
C PRO A 18 3.24 25.71 9.85
N ALA A 19 2.16 25.63 9.08
CA ALA A 19 1.21 26.73 8.93
C ALA A 19 0.61 27.19 10.28
N ILE A 20 0.46 26.27 11.21
CA ILE A 20 0.06 26.54 12.59
C ILE A 20 1.19 26.08 13.52
N LEU A 21 1.74 27.01 14.27
CA LEU A 21 2.82 26.78 15.23
C LEU A 21 2.31 25.97 16.45
N PRO A 22 3.21 25.35 17.25
CA PRO A 22 2.83 24.71 18.52
C PRO A 22 2.11 25.65 19.51
N SER A 23 2.29 26.96 19.34
CA SER A 23 1.56 28.01 20.10
C SER A 23 0.11 28.21 19.64
N ASN A 24 -0.37 27.41 18.70
CA ASN A 24 -1.67 27.52 18.03
C ASN A 24 -1.88 28.84 17.29
N LYS A 25 -0.81 29.48 16.85
CA LYS A 25 -0.85 30.71 16.05
C LYS A 25 -0.39 30.39 14.62
N PRO A 26 -0.95 31.08 13.60
CA PRO A 26 -0.42 30.99 12.24
C PRO A 26 1.06 31.39 12.21
N VAL A 27 1.86 30.71 11.37
CA VAL A 27 3.28 31.06 11.18
C VAL A 27 3.43 32.41 10.47
N TRP A 28 2.46 32.78 9.65
CA TRP A 28 2.46 34.00 8.87
C TRP A 28 1.07 34.67 8.88
N PRO A 29 0.66 35.29 10.02
CA PRO A 29 -0.69 35.79 10.23
C PRO A 29 -1.12 36.93 9.29
N GLU A 30 -0.16 37.70 8.72
CA GLU A 30 -0.43 38.74 7.77
C GLU A 30 -0.89 38.23 6.41
N TYR A 31 -0.55 37.00 6.07
CA TYR A 31 -0.86 36.38 4.79
C TYR A 31 -1.94 35.32 4.91
N TRP A 32 -1.90 34.54 6.00
CA TRP A 32 -2.86 33.49 6.31
C TRP A 32 -3.36 33.63 7.76
N ASN A 33 -4.54 34.17 7.93
CA ASN A 33 -5.14 34.21 9.25
C ASN A 33 -5.71 32.85 9.65
N GLN A 34 -6.07 32.69 10.91
CA GLN A 34 -6.54 31.42 11.45
C GLN A 34 -7.82 30.93 10.80
N GLU A 35 -8.75 31.83 10.48
CA GLU A 35 -10.03 31.48 9.84
C GLU A 35 -9.81 30.93 8.40
N GLU A 36 -8.89 31.51 7.66
CA GLU A 36 -8.53 31.05 6.32
C GLU A 36 -7.84 29.68 6.37
N LEU A 37 -6.93 29.46 7.33
CA LEU A 37 -6.30 28.17 7.53
C LEU A 37 -7.30 27.08 7.90
N GLU A 38 -8.27 27.37 8.75
CA GLU A 38 -9.34 26.42 9.09
C GLU A 38 -10.22 26.10 7.86
N LYS A 39 -10.55 27.08 7.02
CA LYS A 39 -11.26 26.82 5.75
C LYS A 39 -10.47 25.90 4.83
N VAL A 40 -9.17 26.15 4.66
CA VAL A 40 -8.31 25.27 3.85
C VAL A 40 -8.25 23.88 4.44
N LYS A 41 -8.09 23.76 5.76
CA LYS A 41 -8.04 22.48 6.46
C LYS A 41 -9.31 21.64 6.25
N THR A 42 -10.48 22.25 6.25
CA THR A 42 -11.76 21.56 6.02
C THR A 42 -11.95 21.11 4.57
N THR A 43 -11.26 21.74 3.61
CA THR A 43 -11.36 21.38 2.18
C THR A 43 -10.35 20.34 1.75
N LEU A 44 -9.32 20.08 2.54
CA LEU A 44 -8.27 19.13 2.22
C LEU A 44 -8.42 17.82 2.99
N PRO A 45 -8.07 16.68 2.37
CA PRO A 45 -7.85 15.45 3.12
C PRO A 45 -6.79 15.65 4.21
N VAL A 46 -7.01 15.06 5.39
CA VAL A 46 -6.15 15.22 6.58
C VAL A 46 -4.67 14.95 6.27
N GLY A 47 -4.38 13.89 5.51
CA GLY A 47 -3.00 13.57 5.10
C GLY A 47 -2.35 14.64 4.22
N LYS A 48 -3.11 15.31 3.33
CA LYS A 48 -2.59 16.45 2.54
C LYS A 48 -2.38 17.67 3.41
N TRP A 49 -3.30 17.96 4.31
CA TRP A 49 -3.13 19.04 5.27
C TRP A 49 -1.85 18.85 6.10
N ASN A 50 -1.70 17.67 6.71
CA ASN A 50 -0.52 17.39 7.54
C ASN A 50 0.79 17.44 6.75
N ALA A 51 0.84 16.87 5.55
CA ALA A 51 2.06 16.83 4.74
C ALA A 51 2.46 18.20 4.21
N GLN A 52 1.51 18.96 3.66
CA GLN A 52 1.80 20.20 2.92
C GLN A 52 1.77 21.43 3.81
N TRP A 53 0.83 21.54 4.73
CA TRP A 53 0.64 22.71 5.57
C TRP A 53 1.28 22.58 6.94
N MET A 54 1.23 21.39 7.52
CA MET A 54 1.85 21.16 8.83
C MET A 54 3.29 20.63 8.74
N GLN A 55 3.77 20.34 7.53
CA GLN A 55 5.11 19.77 7.26
C GLN A 55 5.40 18.50 8.07
N SER A 56 4.35 17.82 8.48
CA SER A 56 4.37 16.57 9.24
C SER A 56 3.63 15.49 8.46
N PRO A 57 4.27 14.89 7.43
CA PRO A 57 3.65 13.81 6.67
C PRO A 57 3.41 12.61 7.60
N THR A 58 2.17 12.45 8.03
CA THR A 58 1.76 11.29 8.81
C THR A 58 1.23 10.23 7.85
N SER A 59 1.90 9.10 7.79
CA SER A 59 1.48 7.96 6.96
C SER A 59 0.20 7.30 7.46
N GLU A 60 -0.24 7.59 8.68
CA GLU A 60 -1.33 6.87 9.35
C GLU A 60 -2.72 7.53 9.20
N GLU A 61 -2.81 8.86 9.18
CA GLU A 61 -4.12 9.55 9.14
C GLU A 61 -4.75 9.65 7.74
N GLY A 62 -3.97 9.41 6.69
CA GLY A 62 -4.45 9.36 5.30
C GLY A 62 -4.47 7.96 4.68
N ALA A 63 -4.08 6.95 5.43
CA ALA A 63 -4.08 5.58 4.94
C ALA A 63 -5.51 5.06 4.77
N LEU A 64 -5.83 4.54 3.57
CA LEU A 64 -7.10 3.86 3.31
C LEU A 64 -7.31 2.66 4.24
N ILE A 65 -6.21 2.03 4.65
CA ILE A 65 -6.20 0.92 5.60
C ILE A 65 -5.38 1.37 6.81
N LYS A 66 -6.03 1.53 7.95
CA LYS A 66 -5.39 1.98 9.17
C LYS A 66 -4.65 0.83 9.85
N ARG A 67 -3.50 1.12 10.46
CA ARG A 67 -2.70 0.13 11.16
C ARG A 67 -3.47 -0.57 12.30
N GLU A 68 -4.32 0.15 12.99
CA GLU A 68 -5.16 -0.36 14.07
C GLU A 68 -6.19 -1.41 13.63
N TRP A 69 -6.47 -1.51 12.31
CA TRP A 69 -7.38 -2.52 11.75
C TRP A 69 -6.68 -3.87 11.55
N TRP A 70 -5.36 -3.88 11.51
CA TRP A 70 -4.58 -5.10 11.39
C TRP A 70 -4.54 -5.80 12.75
N ARG A 71 -4.92 -7.07 12.75
CA ARG A 71 -4.75 -7.97 13.88
C ARG A 71 -3.61 -8.93 13.58
N LYS A 72 -2.78 -9.20 14.59
CA LYS A 72 -1.77 -10.23 14.47
C LYS A 72 -2.43 -11.59 14.71
N TRP A 73 -2.09 -12.56 13.88
CA TRP A 73 -2.41 -13.94 14.13
C TRP A 73 -1.43 -14.47 15.19
N GLU A 74 -1.94 -15.10 16.24
CA GLU A 74 -1.14 -15.48 17.42
C GLU A 74 -0.77 -16.97 17.43
N GLU A 75 -1.38 -17.78 16.55
CA GLU A 75 -1.09 -19.21 16.45
C GLU A 75 0.04 -19.47 15.46
N ASP A 76 0.74 -20.61 15.64
CA ASP A 76 1.89 -21.03 14.83
C ASP A 76 1.51 -21.44 13.39
N SER A 77 0.26 -21.81 13.17
CA SER A 77 -0.29 -22.17 11.86
C SER A 77 -1.46 -21.29 11.49
N PRO A 78 -1.67 -21.03 10.19
CA PRO A 78 -2.86 -20.30 9.75
C PRO A 78 -4.13 -21.11 10.09
N PRO A 79 -5.31 -20.44 10.17
CA PRO A 79 -6.58 -21.13 10.35
C PRO A 79 -6.89 -22.04 9.17
N ASP A 80 -7.90 -22.92 9.33
CA ASP A 80 -8.43 -23.70 8.21
C ASP A 80 -8.96 -22.76 7.12
N LEU A 81 -8.28 -22.78 5.97
CA LEU A 81 -8.59 -21.90 4.85
C LEU A 81 -9.67 -22.53 3.97
N HIS A 82 -10.66 -21.72 3.59
CA HIS A 82 -11.64 -22.10 2.57
C HIS A 82 -11.01 -22.07 1.18
N TYR A 83 -10.27 -21.01 0.88
CA TYR A 83 -9.52 -20.85 -0.37
C TYR A 83 -8.44 -19.79 -0.22
N VAL A 84 -7.55 -19.75 -1.20
CA VAL A 84 -6.46 -18.79 -1.29
C VAL A 84 -6.69 -17.88 -2.51
N ILE A 85 -6.43 -16.58 -2.35
CA ILE A 85 -6.41 -15.60 -3.44
C ILE A 85 -5.07 -14.88 -3.48
N GLN A 86 -4.68 -14.43 -4.67
CA GLN A 86 -3.51 -13.56 -4.82
C GLN A 86 -3.93 -12.23 -5.44
N SER A 87 -3.33 -11.14 -4.97
CA SER A 87 -3.53 -9.81 -5.55
C SER A 87 -2.20 -9.23 -5.99
N TYR A 88 -2.16 -8.72 -7.23
CA TYR A 88 -0.97 -8.22 -7.90
C TYR A 88 -1.15 -6.75 -8.24
N ASP A 89 -0.27 -5.92 -7.70
CA ASP A 89 -0.03 -4.54 -8.15
C ASP A 89 1.32 -4.54 -8.86
N THR A 90 1.34 -4.26 -10.16
CA THR A 90 2.52 -4.51 -10.99
C THR A 90 3.09 -3.24 -11.60
N ALA A 91 4.42 -3.14 -11.61
CA ALA A 91 5.19 -2.13 -12.33
C ALA A 91 6.29 -2.82 -13.16
N PHE A 92 6.67 -2.23 -14.31
CA PHE A 92 7.54 -2.92 -15.29
C PHE A 92 8.95 -2.41 -15.40
N MET A 93 9.45 -1.61 -14.51
CA MET A 93 10.81 -1.07 -14.71
C MET A 93 11.67 -1.19 -13.47
N LYS A 94 12.85 -1.80 -13.64
CA LYS A 94 13.89 -1.96 -12.62
C LYS A 94 14.75 -0.68 -12.43
N LYS A 95 14.22 0.49 -12.75
CA LYS A 95 14.92 1.76 -12.50
C LYS A 95 14.74 2.15 -11.03
N GLU A 96 15.74 2.79 -10.44
CA GLU A 96 15.67 3.27 -9.04
C GLU A 96 14.47 4.18 -8.76
N THR A 97 13.95 4.84 -9.79
CA THR A 97 12.77 5.71 -9.75
C THR A 97 11.46 5.02 -10.09
N ALA A 98 11.48 3.70 -10.39
CA ALA A 98 10.27 2.95 -10.74
C ALA A 98 9.53 2.47 -9.49
N ASP A 99 8.22 2.31 -9.64
CA ASP A 99 7.38 1.73 -8.59
C ASP A 99 7.72 0.25 -8.36
N PHE A 100 7.42 -0.23 -7.17
CA PHE A 100 7.54 -1.64 -6.84
C PHE A 100 6.38 -2.43 -7.44
N SER A 101 6.66 -3.68 -7.82
CA SER A 101 5.62 -4.68 -7.98
C SER A 101 5.39 -5.36 -6.63
N ALA A 102 4.13 -5.59 -6.29
CA ALA A 102 3.73 -6.29 -5.08
C ALA A 102 2.79 -7.45 -5.41
N ILE A 103 3.08 -8.62 -4.85
CA ILE A 103 2.23 -9.81 -4.90
C ILE A 103 1.87 -10.15 -3.45
N THR A 104 0.60 -10.12 -3.14
CA THR A 104 0.09 -10.49 -1.82
C THR A 104 -0.75 -11.75 -1.93
N THR A 105 -0.53 -12.69 -1.02
CA THR A 105 -1.27 -13.95 -0.93
C THR A 105 -2.13 -13.96 0.32
N TRP A 106 -3.40 -14.22 0.16
CA TRP A 106 -4.41 -14.13 1.20
C TRP A 106 -5.15 -15.45 1.34
N GLY A 107 -5.27 -15.92 2.57
CA GLY A 107 -6.19 -17.00 2.92
C GLY A 107 -7.54 -16.44 3.34
N VAL A 108 -8.61 -17.02 2.83
CA VAL A 108 -9.98 -16.71 3.23
C VAL A 108 -10.47 -17.78 4.18
N PHE A 109 -10.97 -17.38 5.33
CA PHE A 109 -11.48 -18.28 6.35
C PHE A 109 -12.72 -17.73 7.05
N TYR A 110 -13.51 -18.59 7.64
CA TYR A 110 -14.69 -18.23 8.42
C TYR A 110 -14.44 -18.61 9.88
N PRO A 111 -14.39 -17.63 10.82
CA PRO A 111 -14.12 -17.92 12.23
C PRO A 111 -15.21 -18.76 12.89
N GLU A 112 -16.45 -18.63 12.41
CA GLU A 112 -17.63 -19.35 12.86
C GLU A 112 -18.62 -19.49 11.71
N GLU A 113 -19.44 -20.54 11.74
CA GLU A 113 -20.51 -20.72 10.75
C GLU A 113 -21.49 -19.54 10.78
N GLY A 114 -21.83 -18.99 9.61
CA GLY A 114 -22.73 -17.84 9.47
C GLY A 114 -22.09 -16.46 9.77
N LYS A 115 -20.81 -16.40 10.13
CA LYS A 115 -20.06 -15.14 10.23
C LYS A 115 -19.48 -14.73 8.88
N PRO A 116 -19.21 -13.42 8.67
CA PRO A 116 -18.54 -12.96 7.46
C PRO A 116 -17.12 -13.56 7.36
N ALA A 117 -16.68 -13.74 6.12
CA ALA A 117 -15.33 -14.19 5.83
C ALA A 117 -14.29 -13.19 6.35
N ASN A 118 -13.21 -13.73 6.87
CA ASN A 118 -12.01 -12.99 7.25
C ASN A 118 -10.88 -13.29 6.26
N LEU A 119 -9.91 -12.40 6.21
CA LEU A 119 -8.69 -12.53 5.41
C LEU A 119 -7.48 -12.62 6.32
N ILE A 120 -6.59 -13.55 6.02
CA ILE A 120 -5.26 -13.63 6.63
C ILE A 120 -4.20 -13.45 5.54
N LEU A 121 -3.24 -12.54 5.77
CA LEU A 121 -2.10 -12.38 4.88
C LEU A 121 -1.13 -13.54 5.11
N LEU A 122 -0.94 -14.38 4.10
CA LEU A 122 -0.05 -15.54 4.13
C LEU A 122 1.36 -15.21 3.65
N ASP A 123 1.46 -14.35 2.64
CA ASP A 123 2.74 -13.95 2.05
C ASP A 123 2.65 -12.58 1.36
N CYS A 124 3.79 -11.91 1.29
CA CYS A 124 3.91 -10.63 0.59
C CYS A 124 5.29 -10.53 -0.06
N VAL A 125 5.31 -10.55 -1.38
CA VAL A 125 6.50 -10.30 -2.19
C VAL A 125 6.43 -8.88 -2.73
N LYS A 126 7.44 -8.05 -2.45
CA LYS A 126 7.53 -6.67 -2.93
C LYS A 126 8.94 -6.39 -3.42
N GLU A 127 9.08 -6.20 -4.73
CA GLU A 127 10.38 -6.00 -5.37
C GLU A 127 10.20 -5.23 -6.70
N ARG A 128 11.30 -4.72 -7.26
CA ARG A 128 11.33 -4.16 -8.60
C ARG A 128 11.76 -5.23 -9.59
N TYR A 129 10.87 -5.55 -10.52
CA TYR A 129 11.10 -6.58 -11.52
C TYR A 129 11.05 -6.02 -12.92
N GLU A 130 11.87 -6.58 -13.80
CA GLU A 130 11.60 -6.55 -15.22
C GLU A 130 10.51 -7.58 -15.57
N PHE A 131 9.82 -7.38 -16.70
CA PHE A 131 8.69 -8.23 -17.06
C PHE A 131 8.99 -9.75 -17.06
N PRO A 132 10.12 -10.23 -17.61
CA PRO A 132 10.44 -11.66 -17.57
C PRO A 132 10.63 -12.20 -16.15
N GLU A 133 11.20 -11.39 -15.25
CA GLU A 133 11.39 -11.74 -13.84
C GLU A 133 10.03 -11.76 -13.12
N LEU A 134 9.20 -10.72 -13.33
CA LEU A 134 7.85 -10.64 -12.75
C LEU A 134 7.01 -11.84 -13.16
N ARG A 135 7.04 -12.21 -14.45
CA ARG A 135 6.34 -13.39 -14.96
C ARG A 135 6.79 -14.68 -14.26
N ARG A 136 8.09 -14.87 -14.09
CA ARG A 136 8.65 -16.04 -13.39
C ARG A 136 8.19 -16.07 -11.93
N VAL A 137 8.31 -14.96 -11.22
CA VAL A 137 7.91 -14.84 -9.82
C VAL A 137 6.40 -15.09 -9.67
N ALA A 138 5.57 -14.55 -10.55
CA ALA A 138 4.14 -14.80 -10.56
C ALA A 138 3.81 -16.29 -10.72
N LEU A 139 4.50 -16.99 -11.62
CA LEU A 139 4.33 -18.43 -11.81
C LEU A 139 4.78 -19.25 -10.60
N ASP A 140 5.90 -18.87 -9.99
CA ASP A 140 6.45 -19.55 -8.82
C ASP A 140 5.50 -19.37 -7.62
N GLN A 141 4.99 -18.17 -7.41
CA GLN A 141 3.99 -17.86 -6.38
C GLN A 141 2.68 -18.61 -6.62
N TYR A 142 2.19 -18.65 -7.86
CA TYR A 142 0.99 -19.41 -8.22
C TYR A 142 1.16 -20.91 -7.96
N LYS A 143 2.28 -21.51 -8.37
CA LYS A 143 2.56 -22.94 -8.16
C LYS A 143 2.69 -23.30 -6.69
N TYR A 144 3.28 -22.44 -5.89
CA TYR A 144 3.49 -22.64 -4.46
C TYR A 144 2.18 -22.57 -3.68
N TRP A 145 1.44 -21.49 -3.86
CA TRP A 145 0.22 -21.21 -3.08
C TRP A 145 -1.04 -21.80 -3.67
N LYS A 146 -1.06 -22.13 -4.95
CA LYS A 146 -2.20 -22.67 -5.70
C LYS A 146 -3.50 -21.91 -5.45
N PRO A 147 -3.51 -20.59 -5.64
CA PRO A 147 -4.69 -19.78 -5.39
C PRO A 147 -5.82 -20.15 -6.35
N GLU A 148 -7.05 -20.08 -5.89
CA GLU A 148 -8.24 -20.26 -6.72
C GLU A 148 -8.46 -19.08 -7.67
N MET A 149 -7.95 -17.90 -7.31
CA MET A 149 -8.09 -16.70 -8.11
C MET A 149 -6.84 -15.80 -7.96
N VAL A 150 -6.38 -15.27 -9.09
CA VAL A 150 -5.38 -14.20 -9.17
C VAL A 150 -6.08 -12.92 -9.59
N ILE A 151 -5.95 -11.85 -8.81
CA ILE A 151 -6.51 -10.53 -9.10
C ILE A 151 -5.38 -9.61 -9.52
N ILE A 152 -5.48 -9.01 -10.71
CA ILE A 152 -4.46 -8.09 -11.24
C ILE A 152 -5.10 -6.74 -11.54
N GLU A 153 -4.46 -5.66 -11.06
CA GLU A 153 -4.91 -4.32 -11.41
C GLU A 153 -4.75 -4.07 -12.92
N ALA A 154 -5.84 -3.63 -13.58
CA ALA A 154 -5.89 -3.37 -15.02
C ALA A 154 -5.20 -2.04 -15.38
N LYS A 155 -3.94 -1.88 -14.99
CA LYS A 155 -3.03 -0.82 -15.45
C LYS A 155 -2.22 -1.32 -16.65
N ALA A 156 -1.53 -0.40 -17.33
CA ALA A 156 -0.69 -0.70 -18.48
C ALA A 156 0.30 -1.86 -18.23
N SER A 157 0.79 -1.98 -16.98
CA SER A 157 1.70 -3.04 -16.54
C SER A 157 1.03 -4.38 -16.25
N GLY A 158 -0.21 -4.40 -15.79
CA GLY A 158 -0.92 -5.64 -15.45
C GLY A 158 -1.50 -6.39 -16.65
N LEU A 159 -1.79 -5.70 -17.74
CA LEU A 159 -2.43 -6.32 -18.92
C LEU A 159 -1.57 -7.40 -19.60
N PRO A 160 -0.27 -7.18 -19.89
CA PRO A 160 0.56 -8.22 -20.47
C PRO A 160 0.71 -9.43 -19.55
N LEU A 161 0.90 -9.22 -18.24
CA LEU A 161 0.97 -10.33 -17.29
C LEU A 161 -0.35 -11.12 -17.23
N THR A 162 -1.48 -10.42 -17.22
CA THR A 162 -2.81 -11.05 -17.29
C THR A 162 -2.96 -11.96 -18.51
N TYR A 163 -2.52 -11.48 -19.68
CA TYR A 163 -2.58 -12.25 -20.91
C TYR A 163 -1.73 -13.53 -20.83
N GLU A 164 -0.47 -13.39 -20.39
CA GLU A 164 0.47 -14.51 -20.23
C GLU A 164 -0.05 -15.57 -19.25
N LEU A 165 -0.56 -15.14 -18.10
CA LEU A 165 -1.06 -16.08 -17.08
C LEU A 165 -2.34 -16.79 -17.55
N ARG A 166 -3.24 -16.09 -18.25
CA ARG A 166 -4.43 -16.72 -18.85
C ARG A 166 -4.09 -17.76 -19.92
N GLN A 167 -3.04 -17.55 -20.71
CA GLN A 167 -2.57 -18.56 -21.66
C GLN A 167 -2.03 -19.82 -20.99
N MET A 168 -1.72 -19.77 -19.71
CA MET A 168 -1.27 -20.91 -18.92
C MET A 168 -2.40 -21.51 -18.06
N ASP A 169 -3.65 -21.23 -18.43
CA ASP A 169 -4.87 -21.69 -17.73
C ASP A 169 -4.94 -21.24 -16.26
N ILE A 170 -4.27 -20.14 -15.92
CA ILE A 170 -4.35 -19.55 -14.58
C ILE A 170 -5.61 -18.67 -14.50
N PRO A 171 -6.46 -18.85 -13.49
CA PRO A 171 -7.68 -18.05 -13.32
C PRO A 171 -7.33 -16.62 -12.88
N VAL A 172 -7.32 -15.69 -13.84
CA VAL A 172 -7.01 -14.27 -13.59
C VAL A 172 -8.23 -13.40 -13.79
N GLN A 173 -8.56 -12.64 -12.76
CA GLN A 173 -9.53 -11.55 -12.79
C GLN A 173 -8.80 -10.20 -12.82
N THR A 174 -9.20 -9.32 -13.71
CA THR A 174 -8.69 -7.94 -13.73
C THR A 174 -9.57 -7.04 -12.88
N PHE A 175 -8.94 -6.15 -12.12
CA PHE A 175 -9.60 -5.12 -11.33
C PHE A 175 -9.23 -3.74 -11.86
N THR A 176 -10.23 -2.92 -12.13
CA THR A 176 -10.03 -1.50 -12.51
C THR A 176 -10.54 -0.64 -11.36
N PRO A 177 -9.65 0.10 -10.65
CA PRO A 177 -10.08 1.01 -9.62
C PRO A 177 -11.03 2.06 -10.21
N SER A 178 -12.23 2.18 -9.66
CA SER A 178 -13.08 3.34 -9.93
C SER A 178 -12.44 4.56 -9.25
N LYS A 179 -12.30 5.66 -9.98
CA LYS A 179 -11.94 6.93 -9.34
C LYS A 179 -13.06 7.28 -8.36
N GLY A 180 -12.74 7.20 -7.07
CA GLY A 180 -13.57 7.75 -6.02
C GLY A 180 -13.61 9.27 -6.09
#